data_7bb73dd2ac944f5fd955b98f07c63b0b
#
_entry.id   7bb73dd2ac944f5fd955b98f07c63b0b
#
_cell.length_a   1.000
_cell.length_b   1.000
_cell.length_c   1.000
_cell.angle_alpha   90.00
_cell.angle_beta   90.00
_cell.angle_gamma   90.00
#
_symmetry.space_group_name_H-M   'P 1'
#
loop_
_entity.id
_entity.type
_entity.pdbx_description
1 polymer ?
#
loop_
_entity_poly.entity_id
_entity_poly.type
_entity_poly.pdbx_seq_one_letter_code
_entity_poly.pdbx_strand_id
1 'polypeptide(L)'
;MCCLFGMLDSENRFSGKEKSGMISILAAACEARGTDAAGIAYPYDGRLCIYKRPLPAHKLHPRIPNGTRVVMGHTRLTTQGSEK
;
A
#
# COMPACT_ATOMS: atom_id res chain seq x y z
N MET A 1 -15.84 4.39 2.69
CA MET A 1 -14.79 5.19 3.29
C MET A 1 -13.42 4.65 2.92
N CYS A 2 -12.49 5.51 2.67
CA CYS A 2 -11.14 5.11 2.24
C CYS A 2 -10.08 5.77 3.10
N CYS A 3 -8.95 5.15 3.19
CA CYS A 3 -7.80 5.71 3.90
C CYS A 3 -6.60 5.70 2.95
N LEU A 4 -5.88 6.80 2.91
CA LEU A 4 -4.68 6.90 2.09
C LEU A 4 -3.46 6.91 2.98
N PHE A 5 -2.39 6.31 2.50
CA PHE A 5 -1.12 6.32 3.22
C PHE A 5 0.01 6.31 2.20
N GLY A 6 1.20 6.60 2.67
CA GLY A 6 2.34 6.59 1.76
C GLY A 6 3.64 6.86 2.48
N MET A 7 4.73 6.71 1.76
CA MET A 7 6.04 7.05 2.28
C MET A 7 6.91 7.59 1.18
N LEU A 8 7.83 8.46 1.55
CA LEU A 8 8.79 9.05 0.64
C LEU A 8 10.18 8.86 1.24
N ASP A 9 11.02 8.14 0.54
CA ASP A 9 12.40 7.91 0.94
C ASP A 9 13.28 8.51 -0.15
N SER A 10 13.33 9.83 -0.21
CA SER A 10 13.96 10.54 -1.31
C SER A 10 15.46 10.27 -1.42
N GLU A 11 16.09 9.91 -0.32
CA GLU A 11 17.52 9.61 -0.32
C GLU A 11 17.80 8.11 -0.35
N ASN A 12 16.75 7.33 -0.50
CA ASN A 12 16.84 5.88 -0.59
C ASN A 12 17.66 5.28 0.56
N ARG A 13 17.27 5.64 1.78
CA ARG A 13 17.99 5.21 2.97
C ARG A 13 17.59 3.84 3.47
N PHE A 14 16.44 3.33 3.06
CA PHE A 14 15.93 2.06 3.54
C PHE A 14 15.93 1.03 2.42
N SER A 15 16.14 -0.22 2.78
CA SER A 15 16.08 -1.31 1.82
C SER A 15 14.64 -1.56 1.42
N GLY A 16 14.42 -2.31 0.37
CA GLY A 16 13.08 -2.71 -0.04
C GLY A 16 12.38 -3.50 1.05
N LYS A 17 13.11 -4.35 1.77
CA LYS A 17 12.55 -5.12 2.86
C LYS A 17 12.07 -4.21 3.99
N GLU A 18 12.87 -3.20 4.33
CA GLU A 18 12.48 -2.26 5.36
C GLU A 18 11.28 -1.45 4.95
N LYS A 19 11.25 -0.99 3.70
CA LYS A 19 10.11 -0.24 3.17
C LYS A 19 8.87 -1.09 3.14
N SER A 20 8.98 -2.36 2.78
CA SER A 20 7.85 -3.27 2.76
C SER A 20 7.26 -3.43 4.16
N GLY A 21 8.11 -3.51 5.17
CA GLY A 21 7.66 -3.57 6.56
C GLY A 21 6.94 -2.29 6.99
N MET A 22 7.48 -1.13 6.61
CA MET A 22 6.87 0.14 6.94
C MET A 22 5.52 0.30 6.27
N ILE A 23 5.41 -0.08 5.02
CA ILE A 23 4.15 0.00 4.27
C ILE A 23 3.12 -0.95 4.88
N SER A 24 3.54 -2.13 5.32
CA SER A 24 2.63 -3.07 5.97
C SER A 24 2.06 -2.49 7.26
N ILE A 25 2.87 -1.79 8.03
CA ILE A 25 2.41 -1.15 9.26
C ILE A 25 1.41 -0.04 8.94
N LEU A 26 1.70 0.79 7.95
CA LEU A 26 0.80 1.85 7.55
C LEU A 26 -0.52 1.30 7.02
N ALA A 27 -0.45 0.25 6.22
CA ALA A 27 -1.64 -0.39 5.68
C ALA A 27 -2.52 -0.94 6.80
N ALA A 28 -1.91 -1.60 7.77
CA ALA A 28 -2.65 -2.15 8.90
C ALA A 28 -3.30 -1.03 9.73
N ALA A 29 -2.62 0.10 9.88
CA ALA A 29 -3.18 1.24 10.61
C ALA A 29 -4.39 1.82 9.88
N CYS A 30 -4.42 1.72 8.56
CA CYS A 30 -5.54 2.22 7.77
C CYS A 30 -6.68 1.20 7.62
N GLU A 31 -6.48 -0.02 8.06
CA GLU A 31 -7.46 -1.08 7.84
C GLU A 31 -8.82 -0.78 8.46
N ALA A 32 -8.83 -0.11 9.59
CA ALA A 32 -10.08 0.20 10.28
C ALA A 32 -11.02 1.03 9.39
N ARG A 33 -10.48 1.74 8.40
CA ARG A 33 -11.27 2.55 7.51
C ARG A 33 -11.54 1.90 6.17
N GLY A 34 -11.01 0.71 5.95
CA GLY A 34 -11.26 0.02 4.69
C GLY A 34 -10.81 -1.40 4.76
N THR A 35 -11.78 -2.32 4.89
CA THR A 35 -11.46 -3.74 5.03
C THR A 35 -11.77 -4.53 3.77
N ASP A 36 -12.38 -3.91 2.75
CA ASP A 36 -12.78 -4.63 1.55
C ASP A 36 -11.67 -4.81 0.54
N ALA A 37 -10.77 -3.86 0.45
CA ALA A 37 -9.67 -3.94 -0.49
C ALA A 37 -8.51 -3.10 -0.01
N ALA A 38 -7.32 -3.44 -0.46
CA ALA A 38 -6.11 -2.69 -0.14
C ALA A 38 -5.19 -2.71 -1.35
N GLY A 39 -4.41 -1.67 -1.52
CA GLY A 39 -3.50 -1.61 -2.64
C GLY A 39 -2.39 -0.61 -2.44
N ILE A 40 -1.33 -0.81 -3.20
CA ILE A 40 -0.20 0.12 -3.21
C ILE A 40 0.21 0.38 -4.65
N ALA A 41 0.86 1.51 -4.85
CA ALA A 41 1.41 1.87 -6.14
C ALA A 41 2.77 2.49 -5.91
N TYR A 42 3.73 2.18 -6.76
CA TYR A 42 5.07 2.72 -6.66
C TYR A 42 5.74 2.68 -8.03
N PRO A 43 6.63 3.65 -8.33
CA PRO A 43 7.37 3.62 -9.57
C PRO A 43 8.56 2.66 -9.45
N TYR A 44 8.81 1.92 -10.49
CA TYR A 44 9.97 1.03 -10.51
C TYR A 44 10.37 0.80 -11.95
N ASP A 45 11.65 1.00 -12.25
CA ASP A 45 12.21 0.75 -13.58
C ASP A 45 11.42 1.50 -14.66
N GLY A 46 11.12 2.76 -14.40
CA GLY A 46 10.45 3.61 -15.36
C GLY A 46 8.97 3.32 -15.55
N ARG A 47 8.39 2.50 -14.69
CA ARG A 47 6.97 2.12 -14.78
C ARG A 47 6.28 2.33 -13.47
N LEU A 48 4.96 2.49 -13.53
CA LEU A 48 4.15 2.53 -12.33
C LEU A 48 3.65 1.12 -12.05
N CYS A 49 4.05 0.58 -10.92
CA CYS A 49 3.63 -0.75 -10.49
C CYS A 49 2.48 -0.62 -9.51
N ILE A 50 1.42 -1.37 -9.74
CA ILE A 50 0.22 -1.31 -8.90
C ILE A 50 -0.07 -2.72 -8.42
N TYR A 51 -0.28 -2.85 -7.11
CA TYR A 51 -0.59 -4.13 -6.50
C TYR A 51 -1.84 -3.94 -5.65
N LYS A 52 -2.95 -4.51 -6.09
CA LYS A 52 -4.24 -4.38 -5.43
C LYS A 52 -4.85 -5.73 -5.21
N ARG A 53 -5.51 -5.90 -4.08
CA ARG A 53 -6.19 -7.16 -3.75
C ARG A 53 -7.49 -6.86 -3.02
N PRO A 54 -8.55 -7.65 -3.27
CA PRO A 54 -9.82 -7.47 -2.58
C PRO A 54 -9.78 -8.19 -1.22
N LEU A 55 -8.95 -7.68 -0.32
CA LEU A 55 -8.77 -8.28 0.99
C LEU A 55 -8.36 -7.19 1.97
N PRO A 56 -8.48 -7.45 3.28
CA PRO A 56 -8.08 -6.46 4.27
C PRO A 56 -6.58 -6.23 4.25
N ALA A 57 -6.19 -5.04 4.66
CA ALA A 57 -4.80 -4.59 4.54
C ALA A 57 -3.80 -5.50 5.25
N HIS A 58 -4.18 -6.08 6.38
CA HIS A 58 -3.24 -6.94 7.11
C HIS A 58 -2.89 -8.22 6.34
N LYS A 59 -3.68 -8.55 5.32
CA LYS A 59 -3.41 -9.70 4.47
C LYS A 59 -2.66 -9.31 3.20
N LEU A 60 -2.43 -8.02 3.00
CA LEU A 60 -1.66 -7.57 1.86
C LEU A 60 -0.18 -7.67 2.23
N HIS A 61 0.57 -8.42 1.48
CA HIS A 61 2.00 -8.59 1.75
C HIS A 61 2.82 -8.00 0.62
N PRO A 62 2.97 -6.67 0.61
CA PRO A 62 3.66 -6.02 -0.49
C PRO A 62 5.16 -6.30 -0.44
N ARG A 63 5.77 -6.31 -1.60
CA ARG A 63 7.21 -6.43 -1.71
C ARG A 63 7.72 -5.23 -2.49
N ILE A 64 8.37 -4.33 -1.80
CA ILE A 64 8.87 -3.11 -2.40
C ILE A 64 10.31 -3.34 -2.84
N PRO A 65 10.65 -3.12 -4.11
CA PRO A 65 12.02 -3.31 -4.57
C PRO A 65 12.97 -2.31 -3.94
N ASN A 66 14.24 -2.69 -3.83
CA ASN A 66 15.26 -1.76 -3.39
C ASN A 66 15.32 -0.60 -4.36
N GLY A 67 15.55 0.59 -3.84
CA GLY A 67 15.66 1.77 -4.68
C GLY A 67 14.35 2.49 -4.94
N THR A 68 13.23 1.93 -4.52
CA THR A 68 11.94 2.60 -4.66
C THR A 68 11.88 3.77 -3.69
N ARG A 69 11.63 4.97 -4.20
CA ARG A 69 11.69 6.17 -3.37
C ARG A 69 10.34 6.68 -2.90
N VAL A 70 9.27 6.27 -3.53
CA VAL A 70 7.93 6.68 -3.12
C VAL A 70 6.98 5.51 -3.26
N VAL A 71 6.10 5.35 -2.27
CA VAL A 71 5.07 4.32 -2.31
C VAL A 71 3.80 4.97 -1.81
N MET A 72 2.69 4.74 -2.49
CA MET A 72 1.38 5.24 -2.08
C MET A 72 0.44 4.06 -1.95
N GLY A 73 -0.50 4.16 -1.03
CA GLY A 73 -1.44 3.08 -0.83
C GLY A 73 -2.78 3.56 -0.38
N HIS A 74 -3.74 2.65 -0.38
CA HIS A 74 -5.07 2.97 0.11
C HIS A 74 -5.77 1.70 0.59
N THR A 75 -6.75 1.91 1.45
CA THR A 75 -7.68 0.87 1.84
C THR A 75 -9.08 1.35 1.49
N ARG A 76 -9.98 0.43 1.25
CA ARG A 76 -11.31 0.75 0.81
C ARG A 76 -12.36 -0.01 1.58
N LEU A 77 -13.45 0.67 1.90
CA LEU A 77 -14.61 0.06 2.52
C LEU A 77 -15.81 0.37 1.63
N THR A 78 -16.50 -0.65 1.19
CA THR A 78 -17.70 -0.50 0.40
C THR A 78 -18.87 -0.32 1.33
N THR A 79 -19.49 0.86 1.30
CA THR A 79 -20.55 1.15 2.23
C THR A 79 -21.92 0.76 1.70
N GLN A 80 -22.05 0.55 0.41
CA GLN A 80 -23.33 0.23 -0.18
C GLN A 80 -23.51 -1.27 -0.36
N GLY A 81 -22.55 -2.03 -0.13
CA GLY A 81 -22.64 -3.46 -0.29
C GLY A 81 -22.81 -3.93 -1.70
N SER A 82 -22.82 -3.06 -2.65
CA SER A 82 -22.99 -3.51 -3.96
C SER A 82 -21.92 -2.98 -4.78
N GLU A 83 -20.88 -3.19 -4.72
CA GLU A 83 -19.97 -2.73 -5.44
C GLU A 83 -19.26 -3.60 -5.97
N LYS A 84 -18.85 -3.58 -6.72
CA LYS A 84 -18.18 -4.54 -7.35
C LYS A 84 -17.23 -4.02 -8.13
#